data_c772367a69b6b947fe20ff83c1c88323
#
_entry.id   c772367a69b6b947fe20ff83c1c88323
#
_cell.length_a   1.000
_cell.length_b   1.000
_cell.length_c   1.000
_cell.angle_alpha   90.00
_cell.angle_beta   90.00
_cell.angle_gamma   90.00
#
_symmetry.space_group_name_H-M   'P 1'
#
loop_
_entity.id
_entity.type
_entity.pdbx_description
1 polymer ?
#
loop_
_entity_poly.entity_id
_entity_poly.type
_entity_poly.pdbx_seq_one_letter_code
_entity_poly.pdbx_strand_id
1 'polypeptide(L)'
;MEQSIERTLRFVAEHDPAVAEAMTGELQRQQRNLELIASENLASPAVMAAMGSVLTNKYAEGYPGKRYYGGCAYVDVVETLAIERAKALFHADHANVQPHSGAQANLAVYFALLDPGDTVLG
;
A
#
# COMPACT_ATOMS: atom_id res chain seq x y z
N MET A 1 -14.90 -12.78 -5.62
CA MET A 1 -14.52 -11.56 -4.90
C MET A 1 -15.02 -11.59 -3.46
N GLU A 2 -16.30 -11.75 -3.25
CA GLU A 2 -16.98 -11.87 -1.94
C GLU A 2 -16.38 -12.97 -1.05
N GLN A 3 -16.16 -14.15 -1.60
CA GLN A 3 -15.61 -15.31 -0.87
C GLN A 3 -14.22 -15.09 -0.22
N SER A 4 -13.36 -14.22 -0.75
CA SER A 4 -12.04 -13.99 -0.15
C SER A 4 -12.13 -13.08 1.08
N ILE A 5 -12.98 -12.05 1.03
CA ILE A 5 -13.23 -11.15 2.16
C ILE A 5 -13.89 -11.92 3.28
N GLU A 6 -14.92 -12.71 2.97
CA GLU A 6 -15.61 -13.54 3.96
C GLU A 6 -14.68 -14.57 4.66
N ARG A 7 -13.73 -15.16 3.92
CA ARG A 7 -12.73 -16.06 4.52
C ARG A 7 -11.83 -15.32 5.49
N THR A 8 -11.37 -14.12 5.14
CA THR A 8 -10.55 -13.29 6.02
C THR A 8 -11.33 -12.90 7.27
N LEU A 9 -12.57 -12.46 7.14
CA LEU A 9 -13.43 -12.09 8.28
C LEU A 9 -13.63 -13.29 9.22
N ARG A 10 -13.93 -14.46 8.69
CA ARG A 10 -14.06 -15.69 9.49
C ARG A 10 -12.78 -16.05 10.22
N PHE A 11 -11.65 -16.02 9.51
CA PHE A 11 -10.36 -16.33 10.10
C PHE A 11 -10.02 -15.35 11.25
N VAL A 12 -10.25 -14.05 11.07
CA VAL A 12 -10.03 -13.07 12.13
C VAL A 12 -10.99 -13.29 13.29
N ALA A 13 -12.27 -13.63 13.03
CA ALA A 13 -13.27 -13.87 14.06
C ALA A 13 -12.92 -15.06 14.98
N GLU A 14 -12.23 -16.07 14.46
CA GLU A 14 -11.75 -17.22 15.26
C GLU A 14 -10.63 -16.82 16.25
N HIS A 15 -9.93 -15.71 16.01
CA HIS A 15 -8.77 -15.28 16.80
C HIS A 15 -9.05 -13.99 17.61
N ASP A 16 -9.79 -13.06 17.02
CA ASP A 16 -10.17 -11.78 17.62
C ASP A 16 -11.58 -11.37 17.16
N PRO A 17 -12.63 -11.80 17.88
CA PRO A 17 -14.02 -11.48 17.54
C PRO A 17 -14.32 -9.97 17.50
N ALA A 18 -13.69 -9.18 18.37
CA ALA A 18 -13.96 -7.75 18.45
C ALA A 18 -13.44 -7.00 17.21
N VAL A 19 -12.25 -7.37 16.74
CA VAL A 19 -11.70 -6.83 15.48
C VAL A 19 -12.55 -7.29 14.29
N ALA A 20 -12.96 -8.55 14.25
CA ALA A 20 -13.80 -9.07 13.17
C ALA A 20 -15.18 -8.39 13.10
N GLU A 21 -15.77 -8.05 14.25
CA GLU A 21 -17.03 -7.28 14.30
C GLU A 21 -16.84 -5.89 13.68
N ALA A 22 -15.77 -5.17 14.04
CA ALA A 22 -15.46 -3.87 13.47
C ALA A 22 -15.21 -3.95 11.95
N MET A 23 -14.45 -4.96 11.48
CA MET A 23 -14.21 -5.20 10.06
C MET A 23 -15.49 -5.50 9.30
N THR A 24 -16.39 -6.27 9.90
CA THR A 24 -17.72 -6.59 9.30
C THR A 24 -18.60 -5.35 9.22
N GLY A 25 -18.58 -4.52 10.26
CA GLY A 25 -19.29 -3.25 10.28
C GLY A 25 -18.79 -2.31 9.17
N GLU A 26 -17.48 -2.20 9.00
CA GLU A 26 -16.89 -1.38 7.94
C GLU A 26 -17.22 -1.91 6.53
N LEU A 27 -17.18 -3.22 6.31
CA LEU A 27 -17.61 -3.81 5.05
C LEU A 27 -19.07 -3.44 4.73
N GLN A 28 -19.96 -3.52 5.73
CA GLN A 28 -21.37 -3.15 5.56
C GLN A 28 -21.54 -1.66 5.29
N ARG A 29 -20.74 -0.80 5.95
CA ARG A 29 -20.73 0.64 5.70
C ARG A 29 -20.38 0.93 4.24
N GLN A 30 -19.28 0.36 3.74
CA GLN A 30 -18.85 0.55 2.36
C GLN A 30 -19.86 0.03 1.33
N GLN A 31 -20.59 -1.04 1.63
CA GLN A 31 -21.63 -1.59 0.74
C GLN A 31 -22.91 -0.75 0.68
N ARG A 32 -23.22 -0.02 1.75
CA ARG A 32 -24.49 0.72 1.88
C ARG A 32 -24.38 2.20 1.58
N ASN A 33 -23.18 2.76 1.72
CA ASN A 33 -22.98 4.20 1.60
C ASN A 33 -22.26 4.53 0.29
N LEU A 34 -22.57 5.71 -0.25
CA LEU A 34 -21.76 6.32 -1.31
C LEU A 34 -20.63 7.10 -0.67
N GLU A 35 -19.39 6.76 -1.04
CA GLU A 35 -18.22 7.49 -0.60
C GLU A 35 -18.00 8.72 -1.49
N LEU A 36 -18.05 9.91 -0.87
CA LEU A 36 -17.94 11.20 -1.59
C LEU A 36 -16.62 11.91 -1.30
N ILE A 37 -15.69 11.29 -0.56
CA ILE A 37 -14.37 11.86 -0.33
C ILE A 37 -13.49 11.58 -1.56
N ALA A 38 -13.11 12.64 -2.27
CA ALA A 38 -12.42 12.53 -3.56
C ALA A 38 -11.03 11.86 -3.46
N SER A 39 -10.41 11.85 -2.29
CA SER A 39 -9.11 11.22 -2.04
C SER A 39 -9.19 9.73 -1.67
N GLU A 40 -10.39 9.18 -1.48
CA GLU A 40 -10.58 7.77 -1.16
C GLU A 40 -10.84 6.92 -2.40
N ASN A 41 -10.38 5.68 -2.36
CA ASN A 41 -10.62 4.68 -3.39
C ASN A 41 -10.78 3.30 -2.75
N LEU A 42 -11.47 2.40 -3.44
CA LEU A 42 -11.64 1.02 -2.99
C LEU A 42 -10.50 0.14 -3.50
N ALA A 43 -9.72 -0.43 -2.58
CA ALA A 43 -8.71 -1.41 -2.92
C ALA A 43 -9.34 -2.74 -3.35
N SER A 44 -8.77 -3.38 -4.36
CA SER A 44 -9.24 -4.70 -4.76
C SER A 44 -8.94 -5.76 -3.68
N PRO A 45 -9.75 -6.83 -3.56
CA PRO A 45 -9.47 -7.92 -2.63
C PRO A 45 -8.09 -8.57 -2.82
N ALA A 46 -7.57 -8.59 -4.04
CA ALA A 46 -6.24 -9.12 -4.33
C ALA A 46 -5.14 -8.23 -3.73
N VAL A 47 -5.28 -6.91 -3.79
CA VAL A 47 -4.37 -5.96 -3.15
C VAL A 47 -4.39 -6.12 -1.64
N MET A 48 -5.58 -6.18 -1.03
CA MET A 48 -5.73 -6.40 0.42
C MET A 48 -5.10 -7.73 0.87
N ALA A 49 -5.31 -8.80 0.10
CA ALA A 49 -4.71 -10.11 0.40
C ALA A 49 -3.17 -10.10 0.27
N ALA A 50 -2.63 -9.38 -0.71
CA ALA A 50 -1.19 -9.25 -0.87
C ALA A 50 -0.55 -8.47 0.30
N MET A 51 -1.20 -7.40 0.76
CA MET A 51 -0.75 -6.62 1.93
C MET A 51 -0.72 -7.44 3.21
N GLY A 52 -1.70 -8.31 3.45
CA GLY A 52 -1.79 -9.19 4.61
C GLY A 52 -1.06 -10.52 4.44
N SER A 53 -0.15 -10.64 3.50
CA SER A 53 0.59 -11.88 3.23
C SER A 53 1.85 -12.01 4.09
N VAL A 54 2.56 -13.14 3.93
CA VAL A 54 3.85 -13.41 4.60
C VAL A 54 4.94 -12.37 4.29
N LEU A 55 4.78 -11.57 3.24
CA LEU A 55 5.66 -10.46 2.93
C LEU A 55 5.72 -9.41 4.06
N THR A 56 4.65 -9.28 4.83
CA THR A 56 4.55 -8.40 6.00
C THR A 56 5.61 -8.71 7.06
N ASN A 57 6.08 -9.97 7.14
CA ASN A 57 7.08 -10.39 8.12
C ASN A 57 8.51 -10.03 7.72
N LYS A 58 8.75 -9.55 6.47
CA LYS A 58 10.10 -9.31 5.99
C LYS A 58 10.52 -7.85 6.08
N TYR A 59 11.53 -7.62 6.90
CA TYR A 59 12.23 -6.33 6.93
C TYR A 59 13.19 -6.22 5.72
N ALA A 60 12.98 -5.19 4.86
CA ALA A 60 13.65 -5.07 3.56
C ALA A 60 14.25 -3.67 3.34
N GLU A 61 15.00 -3.19 4.32
CA GLU A 61 15.69 -1.91 4.25
C GLU A 61 16.71 -1.89 3.10
N GLY A 62 16.79 -0.77 2.37
CA GLY A 62 17.56 -0.63 1.15
C GLY A 62 16.69 -0.76 -0.10
N TYR A 63 17.29 -1.10 -1.23
CA TYR A 63 16.63 -1.23 -2.53
C TYR A 63 16.80 -2.62 -3.13
N PRO A 64 16.01 -3.04 -4.12
CA PRO A 64 16.19 -4.31 -4.80
C PRO A 64 17.66 -4.53 -5.24
N GLY A 65 18.22 -5.68 -4.88
CA GLY A 65 19.61 -6.01 -5.14
C GLY A 65 20.66 -5.27 -4.29
N LYS A 66 20.23 -4.34 -3.43
CA LYS A 66 21.10 -3.53 -2.54
C LYS A 66 20.47 -3.42 -1.14
N ARG A 67 20.18 -4.56 -0.52
CA ARG A 67 19.59 -4.63 0.81
C ARG A 67 20.64 -4.66 1.91
N TYR A 68 20.28 -4.11 3.06
CA TYR A 68 21.14 -4.20 4.26
C TYR A 68 21.08 -5.58 4.92
N TYR A 69 20.00 -6.35 4.67
CA TYR A 69 19.77 -7.67 5.28
C TYR A 69 19.55 -8.74 4.23
N GLY A 70 19.87 -9.99 4.60
CA GLY A 70 19.62 -11.15 3.76
C GLY A 70 18.14 -11.55 3.70
N GLY A 71 17.81 -12.49 2.81
CA GLY A 71 16.47 -13.07 2.69
C GLY A 71 15.47 -12.22 1.90
N CYS A 72 15.93 -11.24 1.11
CA CYS A 72 15.07 -10.30 0.38
C CYS A 72 14.76 -10.74 -1.06
N ALA A 73 15.15 -11.93 -1.49
CA ALA A 73 15.02 -12.37 -2.89
C ALA A 73 13.60 -12.21 -3.45
N TYR A 74 12.58 -12.60 -2.70
CA TYR A 74 11.18 -12.50 -3.14
C TYR A 74 10.57 -11.11 -2.94
N VAL A 75 10.98 -10.39 -1.91
CA VAL A 75 10.59 -8.98 -1.72
C VAL A 75 11.15 -8.12 -2.86
N ASP A 76 12.38 -8.38 -3.29
CA ASP A 76 12.99 -7.71 -4.43
C ASP A 76 12.18 -7.90 -5.71
N VAL A 77 11.67 -9.10 -5.95
CA VAL A 77 10.78 -9.37 -7.10
C VAL A 77 9.52 -8.51 -7.02
N VAL A 78 8.86 -8.47 -5.86
CA VAL A 78 7.61 -7.70 -5.70
C VAL A 78 7.87 -6.19 -5.86
N GLU A 79 8.92 -5.67 -5.24
CA GLU A 79 9.25 -4.25 -5.36
C GLU A 79 9.65 -3.87 -6.80
N THR A 80 10.44 -4.71 -7.46
CA THR A 80 10.81 -4.50 -8.87
C THR A 80 9.58 -4.50 -9.78
N LEU A 81 8.64 -5.44 -9.58
CA LEU A 81 7.37 -5.46 -10.32
C LEU A 81 6.56 -4.18 -10.09
N ALA A 82 6.51 -3.67 -8.86
CA ALA A 82 5.82 -2.43 -8.55
C ALA A 82 6.47 -1.23 -9.27
N ILE A 83 7.81 -1.14 -9.24
CA ILE A 83 8.57 -0.10 -9.94
C ILE A 83 8.28 -0.14 -11.45
N GLU A 84 8.43 -1.28 -12.09
CA GLU A 84 8.25 -1.40 -13.54
C GLU A 84 6.81 -1.14 -13.97
N ARG A 85 5.83 -1.56 -13.18
CA ARG A 85 4.42 -1.27 -13.44
C ARG A 85 4.07 0.22 -13.24
N ALA A 86 4.63 0.87 -12.23
CA ALA A 86 4.46 2.31 -12.03
C ALA A 86 5.09 3.09 -13.19
N LYS A 87 6.29 2.74 -13.63
CA LYS A 87 6.94 3.34 -14.81
C LYS A 87 6.08 3.20 -16.07
N ALA A 88 5.55 2.00 -16.31
CA ALA A 88 4.69 1.74 -17.46
C ALA A 88 3.36 2.53 -17.39
N LEU A 89 2.74 2.60 -16.22
CA LEU A 89 1.45 3.27 -16.01
C LEU A 89 1.56 4.79 -16.21
N PHE A 90 2.63 5.39 -15.71
CA PHE A 90 2.83 6.84 -15.73
C PHE A 90 3.76 7.31 -16.88
N HIS A 91 4.23 6.40 -17.74
CA HIS A 91 5.20 6.68 -18.80
C HIS A 91 6.45 7.39 -18.27
N ALA A 92 6.93 6.96 -17.09
CA ALA A 92 8.06 7.54 -16.40
C ALA A 92 9.34 6.72 -16.59
N ASP A 93 10.48 7.40 -16.67
CA ASP A 93 11.79 6.72 -16.73
C ASP A 93 12.19 6.10 -15.40
N HIS A 94 11.74 6.70 -14.29
CA HIS A 94 12.06 6.28 -12.93
C HIS A 94 10.82 6.25 -12.04
N ALA A 95 10.79 5.34 -11.08
CA ALA A 95 9.78 5.29 -10.03
C ALA A 95 10.40 4.82 -8.71
N ASN A 96 9.96 5.41 -7.62
CA ASN A 96 10.23 4.95 -6.27
C ASN A 96 8.88 4.59 -5.60
N VAL A 97 8.75 3.34 -5.19
CA VAL A 97 7.50 2.81 -4.60
C VAL A 97 7.58 2.62 -3.09
N GLN A 98 8.65 3.12 -2.44
CA GLN A 98 8.87 2.96 -1.01
C GLN A 98 8.18 4.00 -0.11
N PRO A 99 7.78 5.21 -0.55
CA PRO A 99 7.08 6.14 0.34
C PRO A 99 5.86 5.48 1.01
N HIS A 100 5.73 5.68 2.33
CA HIS A 100 4.63 5.08 3.10
C HIS A 100 3.28 5.76 2.87
N SER A 101 3.29 6.99 2.35
CA SER A 101 2.08 7.78 2.10
C SER A 101 2.31 8.84 1.02
N GLY A 102 1.23 9.41 0.49
CA GLY A 102 1.29 10.57 -0.38
C GLY A 102 1.97 11.77 0.27
N ALA A 103 1.75 12.00 1.56
CA ALA A 103 2.43 13.06 2.32
C ALA A 103 3.96 12.89 2.30
N GLN A 104 4.44 11.68 2.54
CA GLN A 104 5.87 11.38 2.49
C GLN A 104 6.44 11.50 1.07
N ALA A 105 5.70 11.08 0.05
CA ALA A 105 6.10 11.24 -1.34
C ALA A 105 6.22 12.72 -1.73
N ASN A 106 5.22 13.54 -1.37
CA ASN A 106 5.25 14.99 -1.60
C ASN A 106 6.42 15.66 -0.86
N LEU A 107 6.66 15.27 0.39
CA LEU A 107 7.78 15.79 1.16
C LEU A 107 9.13 15.48 0.49
N ALA A 108 9.30 14.27 -0.03
CA ALA A 108 10.50 13.89 -0.78
C ALA A 108 10.70 14.77 -2.02
N VAL A 109 9.62 15.10 -2.74
CA VAL A 109 9.68 16.02 -3.90
C VAL A 109 10.07 17.43 -3.45
N TYR A 110 9.50 17.94 -2.37
CA TYR A 110 9.85 19.25 -1.85
C TYR A 110 11.35 19.31 -1.46
N PHE A 111 11.84 18.33 -0.74
CA PHE A 111 13.26 18.27 -0.39
C PHE A 111 14.21 18.14 -1.58
N ALA A 112 13.74 17.54 -2.68
CA ALA A 112 14.57 17.38 -3.88
C ALA A 112 14.61 18.62 -4.76
N LEU A 113 13.58 19.46 -4.75
CA LEU A 113 13.40 20.54 -5.73
C LEU A 113 13.39 21.95 -5.14
N LEU A 114 13.21 22.11 -3.83
CA LEU A 114 12.98 23.40 -3.19
C LEU A 114 13.97 23.68 -2.07
N ASP A 115 14.35 24.94 -1.94
CA ASP A 115 15.07 25.48 -0.80
C ASP A 115 14.09 26.19 0.17
N PRO A 116 14.45 26.32 1.48
CA PRO A 116 13.65 27.10 2.40
C PRO A 116 13.46 28.55 1.93
N GLY A 117 12.19 28.94 1.74
CA GLY A 117 11.81 30.27 1.24
C GLY A 117 11.30 30.26 -0.19
N ASP A 118 11.41 29.17 -0.91
CA ASP A 118 10.84 29.05 -2.26
C ASP A 118 9.30 29.11 -2.22
N THR A 119 8.72 29.66 -3.29
CA THR A 119 7.28 29.80 -3.44
C THR A 119 6.71 28.58 -4.15
N VAL A 120 5.69 27.96 -3.55
CA VAL A 120 4.94 26.83 -4.10
C VAL A 120 3.50 27.28 -4.38
N LEU A 121 2.99 26.90 -5.55
CA LEU A 121 1.56 27.01 -5.84
C LEU A 121 0.88 25.71 -5.42
N GLY A 122 -0.10 25.78 -4.49
CA GLY A 122 -0.88 24.67 -3.95
C GLY A 122 -2.37 24.95 -4.03
#